data_520f46418f48a4579e9afbe7a87a91d2
#
_entry.id   520f46418f48a4579e9afbe7a87a91d2
#
_cell.length_a   1.000
_cell.length_b   1.000
_cell.length_c   1.000
_cell.angle_alpha   90.00
_cell.angle_beta   90.00
_cell.angle_gamma   90.00
#
_symmetry.space_group_name_H-M   'P 1'
#
loop_
_entity.id
_entity.type
_entity.pdbx_description
1 polymer ?
#
loop_
_entity_poly.entity_id
_entity_poly.type
_entity_poly.pdbx_seq_one_letter_code
_entity_poly.pdbx_strand_id
1 'polypeptide(L)'
;MIFSKEQKRVLVKTITILLALFLIFICYSYVIPRTEVEIDTVYHSSYSALFVQSKINNAGTQDITDLKIKSSIWNGTEMLTTETNYPGILKAKQSVKLPPLIFDGPHADEYDLVIVVEFNSNEGKQNIVYSYKIKDYGNLAWHDQYFSF
;
A
#
# COMPACT_ATOMS: atom_id res chain seq x y z
N MET A 1 -24.49 31.88 -28.77
CA MET A 1 -24.16 30.70 -29.61
C MET A 1 -25.34 29.75 -29.56
N ILE A 2 -26.11 29.60 -30.65
CA ILE A 2 -27.32 28.76 -30.67
C ILE A 2 -26.93 27.43 -31.27
N PHE A 3 -26.90 26.38 -30.44
CA PHE A 3 -26.63 25.00 -30.89
C PHE A 3 -27.75 24.50 -31.82
N SER A 4 -27.35 23.85 -32.91
CA SER A 4 -28.30 23.18 -33.81
C SER A 4 -29.04 22.01 -33.06
N LYS A 5 -30.17 21.57 -33.56
CA LYS A 5 -30.95 20.49 -32.97
C LYS A 5 -30.17 19.16 -32.89
N GLU A 6 -29.27 18.91 -33.84
CA GLU A 6 -28.39 17.76 -33.87
C GLU A 6 -27.27 17.88 -32.84
N GLN A 7 -26.65 19.05 -32.74
CA GLN A 7 -25.62 19.30 -31.73
C GLN A 7 -26.16 19.12 -30.31
N LYS A 8 -27.39 19.57 -30.02
CA LYS A 8 -28.05 19.34 -28.74
C LYS A 8 -28.27 17.84 -28.47
N ARG A 9 -28.69 17.05 -29.47
CA ARG A 9 -28.87 15.60 -29.32
C ARG A 9 -27.55 14.89 -29.04
N VAL A 10 -26.49 15.23 -29.74
CA VAL A 10 -25.16 14.68 -29.52
C VAL A 10 -24.68 15.03 -28.12
N LEU A 11 -24.81 16.29 -27.71
CA LEU A 11 -24.42 16.75 -26.38
C LEU A 11 -25.15 15.98 -25.26
N VAL A 12 -26.46 15.82 -25.38
CA VAL A 12 -27.25 15.07 -24.39
C VAL A 12 -26.77 13.62 -24.30
N LYS A 13 -26.57 12.94 -25.44
CA LYS A 13 -26.06 11.55 -25.43
C LYS A 13 -24.70 11.44 -24.77
N THR A 14 -23.79 12.37 -25.07
CA THR A 14 -22.44 12.39 -24.49
C THR A 14 -22.50 12.57 -22.96
N ILE A 15 -23.32 13.52 -22.49
CA ILE A 15 -23.53 13.74 -21.05
C ILE A 15 -24.10 12.50 -20.38
N THR A 16 -25.08 11.85 -21.01
CA THR A 16 -25.69 10.62 -20.45
C THR A 16 -24.65 9.49 -20.32
N ILE A 17 -23.81 9.30 -21.32
CA ILE A 17 -22.74 8.29 -21.29
C ILE A 17 -21.75 8.60 -20.17
N LEU A 18 -21.30 9.86 -20.07
CA LEU A 18 -20.37 10.28 -19.02
C LEU A 18 -20.96 10.08 -17.61
N LEU A 19 -22.23 10.40 -17.44
CA LEU A 19 -22.94 10.19 -16.17
C LEU A 19 -23.03 8.69 -15.82
N ALA A 20 -23.34 7.84 -16.78
CA ALA A 20 -23.38 6.40 -16.59
C ALA A 20 -22.01 5.83 -16.19
N LEU A 21 -20.95 6.25 -16.87
CA LEU A 21 -19.58 5.84 -16.53
C LEU A 21 -19.17 6.31 -15.13
N PHE A 22 -19.56 7.52 -14.75
CA PHE A 22 -19.30 8.06 -13.42
C PHE A 22 -20.05 7.27 -12.32
N LEU A 23 -21.30 6.89 -12.56
CA LEU A 23 -22.06 6.05 -11.63
C LEU A 23 -21.45 4.65 -11.49
N ILE A 24 -21.00 4.04 -12.60
CA ILE A 24 -20.29 2.74 -12.57
C ILE A 24 -19.02 2.87 -11.73
N PHE A 25 -18.25 3.94 -11.91
CA PHE A 25 -17.05 4.20 -11.14
C PHE A 25 -17.33 4.34 -9.64
N ILE A 26 -18.37 5.07 -9.26
CA ILE A 26 -18.78 5.20 -7.84
C ILE A 26 -19.20 3.83 -7.28
N CYS A 27 -20.02 3.08 -8.01
CA CYS A 27 -20.43 1.74 -7.57
C CYS A 27 -19.23 0.82 -7.37
N TYR A 28 -18.31 0.80 -8.31
CA TYR A 28 -17.07 0.01 -8.19
C TYR A 28 -16.23 0.43 -6.98
N SER A 29 -16.09 1.74 -6.77
CA SER A 29 -15.18 2.28 -5.73
C SER A 29 -15.72 2.13 -4.31
N TYR A 30 -17.04 2.13 -4.11
CA TYR A 30 -17.65 2.23 -2.77
C TYR A 30 -18.69 1.15 -2.45
N VAL A 31 -19.29 0.52 -3.45
CA VAL A 31 -20.43 -0.41 -3.23
C VAL A 31 -20.01 -1.86 -3.43
N ILE A 32 -19.20 -2.15 -4.45
CA ILE A 32 -18.79 -3.54 -4.72
C ILE A 32 -17.82 -4.00 -3.64
N PRO A 33 -18.15 -5.05 -2.88
CA PRO A 33 -17.27 -5.59 -1.87
C PRO A 33 -15.95 -6.07 -2.50
N ARG A 34 -14.83 -5.60 -2.00
CA ARG A 34 -13.51 -6.06 -2.40
C ARG A 34 -12.49 -5.82 -1.31
N THR A 35 -11.54 -6.71 -1.23
CA THR A 35 -10.35 -6.56 -0.41
C THR A 35 -9.20 -6.10 -1.30
N GLU A 36 -8.57 -4.99 -0.96
CA GLU A 36 -7.45 -4.43 -1.69
C GLU A 36 -6.52 -3.74 -0.70
N VAL A 37 -5.35 -4.28 -0.54
CA VAL A 37 -4.34 -3.78 0.40
C VAL A 37 -3.11 -3.37 -0.38
N GLU A 38 -2.70 -2.14 -0.18
CA GLU A 38 -1.49 -1.56 -0.75
C GLU A 38 -0.48 -1.33 0.36
N ILE A 39 0.79 -1.46 0.04
CA ILE A 39 1.88 -1.18 0.96
C ILE A 39 2.85 -0.18 0.33
N ASP A 40 3.10 0.88 1.06
CA ASP A 40 4.19 1.80 0.79
C ASP A 40 5.30 1.54 1.80
N THR A 41 6.51 1.31 1.30
CA THR A 41 7.66 1.04 2.14
C THR A 41 8.74 2.07 1.89
N VAL A 42 9.23 2.66 2.97
CA VAL A 42 10.41 3.51 2.96
C VAL A 42 11.50 2.87 3.80
N TYR A 43 12.73 3.10 3.43
CA TYR A 43 13.87 2.56 4.14
C TYR A 43 15.02 3.57 4.21
N HIS A 44 15.83 3.42 5.22
CA HIS A 44 17.08 4.15 5.38
C HIS A 44 18.15 3.21 5.94
N SER A 45 19.22 3.06 5.22
CA SER A 45 20.40 2.30 5.66
C SER A 45 21.42 3.25 6.28
N SER A 46 21.82 2.97 7.49
CA SER A 46 22.91 3.64 8.18
C SER A 46 24.09 2.67 8.35
N TYR A 47 25.19 3.16 8.96
CA TYR A 47 26.41 2.36 9.14
C TYR A 47 26.21 1.09 9.98
N SER A 48 25.20 1.04 10.84
CA SER A 48 24.99 -0.05 11.79
C SER A 48 23.63 -0.71 11.72
N ALA A 49 22.67 -0.15 10.97
CA ALA A 49 21.31 -0.67 10.93
C ALA A 49 20.58 -0.26 9.65
N LEU A 50 19.63 -1.11 9.25
CA LEU A 50 18.63 -0.79 8.24
C LEU A 50 17.31 -0.53 8.93
N PHE A 51 16.75 0.65 8.70
CA PHE A 51 15.41 1.05 9.15
C PHE A 51 14.42 0.84 8.02
N VAL A 52 13.33 0.15 8.30
CA VAL A 52 12.24 -0.09 7.33
C VAL A 52 10.94 0.33 7.95
N GLN A 53 10.22 1.24 7.32
CA GLN A 53 8.90 1.67 7.75
C GLN A 53 7.87 1.43 6.66
N SER A 54 6.76 0.78 7.02
CA SER A 54 5.68 0.48 6.11
C SER A 54 4.42 1.25 6.50
N LYS A 55 3.73 1.77 5.48
CA LYS A 55 2.40 2.32 5.56
C LYS A 55 1.47 1.39 4.79
N ILE A 56 0.45 0.91 5.46
CA ILE A 56 -0.55 0.01 4.88
C ILE A 56 -1.79 0.85 4.57
N ASN A 57 -2.26 0.74 3.35
CA ASN A 57 -3.49 1.36 2.88
C ASN A 57 -4.51 0.27 2.54
N ASN A 58 -5.65 0.28 3.22
CA ASN A 58 -6.79 -0.52 2.82
C ASN A 58 -7.55 0.22 1.72
N ALA A 59 -7.16 0.01 0.47
CA ALA A 59 -7.81 0.60 -0.71
C ALA A 59 -9.15 -0.07 -1.05
N GLY A 60 -9.45 -1.20 -0.40
CA GLY A 60 -10.70 -1.95 -0.57
C GLY A 60 -11.94 -1.25 -0.02
N THR A 61 -13.06 -1.96 -0.07
CA THR A 61 -14.35 -1.54 0.47
C THR A 61 -14.75 -2.33 1.72
N GLN A 62 -13.90 -3.28 2.15
CA GLN A 62 -14.11 -4.10 3.33
C GLN A 62 -13.05 -3.80 4.39
N ASP A 63 -13.44 -3.92 5.65
CA ASP A 63 -12.50 -3.81 6.77
C ASP A 63 -11.58 -5.03 6.83
N ILE A 64 -10.35 -4.83 7.27
CA ILE A 64 -9.37 -5.89 7.52
C ILE A 64 -8.95 -5.90 8.99
N THR A 65 -8.65 -7.08 9.49
CA THR A 65 -8.24 -7.29 10.88
C THR A 65 -6.96 -8.11 10.97
N ASP A 66 -6.38 -8.15 12.15
CA ASP A 66 -5.21 -8.99 12.45
C ASP A 66 -4.05 -8.78 11.49
N LEU A 67 -3.79 -7.51 11.17
CA LEU A 67 -2.75 -7.12 10.25
C LEU A 67 -1.38 -7.40 10.87
N LYS A 68 -0.63 -8.26 10.20
CA LYS A 68 0.68 -8.72 10.60
C LYS A 68 1.67 -8.51 9.46
N ILE A 69 2.80 -7.88 9.76
CA ILE A 69 3.85 -7.65 8.80
C ILE A 69 5.12 -8.32 9.26
N LYS A 70 5.61 -9.19 8.42
CA LYS A 70 6.90 -9.87 8.58
C LYS A 70 7.85 -9.33 7.52
N SER A 71 8.92 -8.69 7.96
CA SER A 71 9.97 -8.20 7.08
C SER A 71 11.23 -9.04 7.27
N SER A 72 11.79 -9.48 6.16
CA SER A 72 13.03 -10.26 6.13
C SER A 72 14.01 -9.60 5.19
N ILE A 73 15.26 -9.46 5.62
CA ILE A 73 16.36 -8.99 4.77
C ILE A 73 17.37 -10.11 4.53
N TRP A 74 17.87 -10.13 3.32
CA TRP A 74 18.90 -11.07 2.90
C TRP A 74 20.07 -10.30 2.29
N ASN A 75 21.26 -10.51 2.82
CA ASN A 75 22.51 -9.86 2.36
C ASN A 75 23.40 -10.80 1.55
N GLY A 76 22.89 -11.94 1.11
CA GLY A 76 23.64 -12.98 0.41
C GLY A 76 24.28 -14.01 1.34
N THR A 77 24.39 -13.75 2.64
CA THR A 77 25.03 -14.63 3.61
C THR A 77 24.11 -14.97 4.78
N GLU A 78 23.35 -14.00 5.24
CA GLU A 78 22.51 -14.10 6.43
C GLU A 78 21.10 -13.55 6.14
N MET A 79 20.11 -14.16 6.74
CA MET A 79 18.74 -13.68 6.71
C MET A 79 18.30 -13.23 8.10
N LEU A 80 17.96 -11.95 8.23
CA LEU A 80 17.37 -11.38 9.42
C LEU A 80 15.88 -11.17 9.20
N THR A 81 15.10 -11.48 10.22
CA THR A 81 13.64 -11.33 10.14
C THR A 81 13.14 -10.58 11.36
N THR A 82 12.23 -9.64 11.12
CA THR A 82 11.51 -8.97 12.20
C THR A 82 10.03 -8.87 11.86
N GLU A 83 9.19 -8.66 12.88
CA GLU A 83 7.76 -8.74 12.76
C GLU A 83 7.10 -7.62 13.56
N THR A 84 6.04 -7.05 13.01
CA THR A 84 5.18 -6.12 13.73
C THR A 84 3.71 -6.47 13.49
N ASN A 85 2.89 -6.23 14.50
CA ASN A 85 1.46 -6.52 14.47
C ASN A 85 0.67 -5.22 14.69
N TYR A 86 -0.44 -5.12 13.99
CA TYR A 86 -1.46 -4.11 14.24
C TYR A 86 -2.74 -4.82 14.71
N PRO A 87 -3.05 -4.79 16.01
CA PRO A 87 -4.16 -5.58 16.59
C PRO A 87 -5.53 -4.92 16.35
N GLY A 88 -5.57 -3.78 15.71
CA GLY A 88 -6.79 -3.04 15.42
C GLY A 88 -7.50 -3.50 14.15
N ILE A 89 -8.63 -2.85 13.90
CA ILE A 89 -9.36 -2.95 12.62
C ILE A 89 -8.88 -1.81 11.73
N LEU A 90 -8.36 -2.14 10.56
CA LEU A 90 -8.07 -1.15 9.54
C LEU A 90 -9.29 -1.05 8.62
N LYS A 91 -10.07 0.00 8.82
CA LYS A 91 -11.31 0.22 8.07
C LYS A 91 -11.05 0.44 6.58
N ALA A 92 -12.08 0.16 5.79
CA ALA A 92 -12.09 0.49 4.37
C ALA A 92 -11.67 1.94 4.12
N LYS A 93 -10.82 2.16 3.13
CA LYS A 93 -10.29 3.49 2.73
C LYS A 93 -9.44 4.19 3.80
N GLN A 94 -8.99 3.47 4.81
CA GLN A 94 -8.07 3.99 5.81
C GLN A 94 -6.65 3.46 5.62
N SER A 95 -5.69 4.20 6.12
CA SER A 95 -4.29 3.78 6.17
C SER A 95 -3.75 3.85 7.59
N VAL A 96 -2.76 3.02 7.85
CA VAL A 96 -2.00 3.01 9.10
C VAL A 96 -0.51 3.00 8.78
N LYS A 97 0.23 3.84 9.48
CA LYS A 97 1.69 3.83 9.48
C LYS A 97 2.15 2.95 10.65
N LEU A 98 3.00 1.99 10.35
CA LEU A 98 3.53 1.09 11.36
C LEU A 98 4.82 1.63 11.97
N PRO A 99 5.16 1.22 13.20
CA PRO A 99 6.46 1.52 13.77
C PRO A 99 7.58 1.03 12.84
N PRO A 100 8.71 1.73 12.79
CA PRO A 100 9.84 1.29 11.99
C PRO A 100 10.39 -0.03 12.53
N LEU A 101 10.74 -0.92 11.63
CA LEU A 101 11.49 -2.14 11.92
C LEU A 101 12.96 -1.85 11.76
N ILE A 102 13.75 -2.29 12.72
CA ILE A 102 15.19 -2.05 12.76
C ILE A 102 15.89 -3.40 12.63
N PHE A 103 16.76 -3.49 11.64
CA PHE A 103 17.64 -4.62 11.45
C PHE A 103 19.06 -4.20 11.79
N ASP A 104 19.57 -4.72 12.90
CA ASP A 104 20.97 -4.60 13.25
C ASP A 104 21.75 -5.64 12.44
N GLY A 105 22.75 -5.25 11.74
CA GLY A 105 23.49 -6.22 10.96
C GLY A 105 24.62 -5.69 10.12
N PRO A 106 25.38 -6.61 9.54
CA PRO A 106 26.53 -6.27 8.74
C PRO A 106 26.11 -5.47 7.50
N HIS A 107 26.96 -4.52 7.13
CA HIS A 107 26.81 -3.80 5.89
C HIS A 107 26.96 -4.75 4.71
N ALA A 108 26.00 -4.69 3.84
CA ALA A 108 26.14 -5.20 2.49
C ALA A 108 25.87 -4.05 1.51
N ASP A 109 26.51 -4.10 0.37
CA ASP A 109 26.30 -3.11 -0.69
C ASP A 109 24.88 -3.25 -1.31
N GLU A 110 24.26 -4.41 -1.12
CA GLU A 110 22.94 -4.73 -1.64
C GLU A 110 22.21 -5.67 -0.67
N TYR A 111 20.91 -5.41 -0.47
CA TYR A 111 20.01 -6.26 0.30
C TYR A 111 18.78 -6.63 -0.53
N ASP A 112 18.27 -7.83 -0.32
CA ASP A 112 16.93 -8.20 -0.71
C ASP A 112 16.02 -8.08 0.51
N LEU A 113 15.05 -7.14 0.46
CA LEU A 113 14.03 -6.95 1.47
C LEU A 113 12.73 -7.61 0.99
N VAL A 114 12.24 -8.57 1.75
CA VAL A 114 10.95 -9.22 1.51
C VAL A 114 10.00 -8.87 2.63
N ILE A 115 8.84 -8.34 2.28
CA ILE A 115 7.78 -7.98 3.21
C ILE A 115 6.57 -8.84 2.93
N VAL A 116 6.13 -9.59 3.92
CA VAL A 116 4.91 -10.39 3.89
C VAL A 116 3.88 -9.71 4.78
N VAL A 117 2.75 -9.35 4.18
CA VAL A 117 1.61 -8.75 4.87
C VAL A 117 0.53 -9.82 4.98
N GLU A 118 0.22 -10.24 6.20
CA GLU A 118 -0.87 -11.16 6.50
C GLU A 118 -2.03 -10.40 7.14
N PHE A 119 -3.24 -10.71 6.79
CA PHE A 119 -4.45 -10.10 7.37
C PHE A 119 -5.66 -11.00 7.19
N ASN A 120 -6.71 -10.74 7.95
CA ASN A 120 -8.00 -11.35 7.78
C ASN A 120 -8.98 -10.38 7.11
N SER A 121 -9.73 -10.91 6.15
CA SER A 121 -10.84 -10.22 5.48
C SER A 121 -12.09 -11.10 5.53
N ASN A 122 -13.19 -10.64 4.98
CA ASN A 122 -14.41 -11.46 4.83
C ASN A 122 -14.21 -12.70 3.94
N GLU A 123 -13.16 -12.69 3.12
CA GLU A 123 -12.77 -13.83 2.27
C GLU A 123 -11.85 -14.83 2.98
N GLY A 124 -11.52 -14.56 4.26
CA GLY A 124 -10.64 -15.37 5.09
C GLY A 124 -9.24 -14.75 5.24
N LYS A 125 -8.29 -15.58 5.68
CA LYS A 125 -6.90 -15.18 5.85
C LYS A 125 -6.22 -15.01 4.49
N GLN A 126 -5.59 -13.86 4.30
CA GLN A 126 -4.87 -13.52 3.07
C GLN A 126 -3.44 -13.13 3.38
N ASN A 127 -2.56 -13.27 2.39
CA ASN A 127 -1.20 -12.80 2.44
C ASN A 127 -0.80 -12.13 1.12
N ILE A 128 0.01 -11.10 1.22
CA ILE A 128 0.59 -10.39 0.08
C ILE A 128 2.10 -10.30 0.31
N VAL A 129 2.88 -10.53 -0.72
CA VAL A 129 4.34 -10.51 -0.65
C VAL A 129 4.87 -9.40 -1.54
N TYR A 130 5.71 -8.56 -0.96
CA TYR A 130 6.45 -7.51 -1.66
C TYR A 130 7.94 -7.80 -1.57
N SER A 131 8.67 -7.52 -2.64
CA SER A 131 10.12 -7.69 -2.69
C SER A 131 10.77 -6.42 -3.22
N TYR A 132 11.81 -5.97 -2.54
CA TYR A 132 12.56 -4.77 -2.85
C TYR A 132 14.05 -5.08 -2.86
N LYS A 133 14.76 -4.53 -3.84
CA LYS A 133 16.23 -4.50 -3.83
C LYS A 133 16.71 -3.16 -3.27
N ILE A 134 17.45 -3.21 -2.18
CA ILE A 134 17.99 -2.04 -1.53
C ILE A 134 19.47 -1.93 -1.93
N LYS A 135 19.81 -0.89 -2.69
CA LYS A 135 21.17 -0.62 -3.17
C LYS A 135 21.76 0.68 -2.62
N ASP A 136 20.89 1.57 -2.16
CA ASP A 136 21.23 2.91 -1.73
C ASP A 136 21.00 3.08 -0.23
N TYR A 137 21.54 4.16 0.34
CA TYR A 137 21.39 4.51 1.76
C TYR A 137 19.96 4.83 2.18
N GLY A 138 19.06 5.07 1.25
CA GLY A 138 17.63 5.29 1.52
C GLY A 138 16.87 5.67 0.27
N ASN A 139 15.57 5.58 0.33
CA ASN A 139 14.71 6.10 -0.73
C ASN A 139 14.25 7.53 -0.41
N LEU A 140 13.94 8.30 -1.45
CA LEU A 140 13.56 9.71 -1.32
C LEU A 140 12.31 9.92 -0.45
N ALA A 141 11.41 8.95 -0.43
CA ALA A 141 10.18 9.01 0.35
C ALA A 141 10.41 8.86 1.88
N TRP A 142 11.61 8.44 2.32
CA TRP A 142 11.92 8.27 3.73
C TRP A 142 11.65 9.52 4.55
N HIS A 143 12.18 10.66 4.11
CA HIS A 143 12.01 11.91 4.84
C HIS A 143 10.54 12.32 4.93
N ASP A 144 9.82 12.30 3.82
CA ASP A 144 8.43 12.74 3.76
C ASP A 144 7.52 11.81 4.58
N GLN A 145 7.76 10.51 4.55
CA GLN A 145 6.94 9.55 5.26
C GLN A 145 7.30 9.41 6.74
N TYR A 146 8.58 9.56 7.10
CA TYR A 146 9.04 9.46 8.49
C TYR A 146 8.71 10.71 9.30
N PHE A 147 8.85 11.89 8.71
CA PHE A 147 8.64 13.18 9.38
C PHE A 147 7.23 13.76 9.20
N SER A 148 6.41 13.27 8.26
CA SER A 148 5.01 13.68 8.14
C SER A 148 4.13 12.92 9.13
N PHE A 149 4.10 13.39 10.36
CA PHE A 149 3.14 12.98 11.38
C PHE A 149 1.96 13.94 11.39
#